data_e2eee37a95516e0166f2686d5be7fa69
#
_entry.id   e2eee37a95516e0166f2686d5be7fa69
#
_cell.length_a   1.000
_cell.length_b   1.000
_cell.length_c   1.000
_cell.angle_alpha   90.00
_cell.angle_beta   90.00
_cell.angle_gamma   90.00
#
_symmetry.space_group_name_H-M   'P 1'
#
loop_
_entity.id
_entity.type
_entity.pdbx_description
1 polymer ?
#
loop_
_entity_poly.entity_id
_entity_poly.type
_entity_poly.pdbx_seq_one_letter_code
_entity_poly.pdbx_strand_id
1 'polypeptide(L)'
;MLGPYVRTLPEGGATHLIRFAMGSVLAALALVSCAASPRGDASSPQAWGTAEAADSQTHRVRRKLVAERFDPLLGDLEARSFSYFWELANPVNGLVPDRWPDGRLPNFSSIAAVGFGLTAYPIGVQRGYVSRAEARDRVLATLRFFAHAPQGPEPAGKAGYKGFFYHFLDSSTGARYGDDVELSSIDTALLLAGALACQSFFDGADPGETEIRSLADALYRGADWTWLQPRPPLVAMGWTPEHGLHDHDWRGYDEAMILYVLALGSPTHSVSPQAWQEYTRTYTWAAWYGQEYVAFPPLFGHQFSHVWIDFRGIQDDYMRSRGIDYFENTRRAVYAQRAYAIANPAGWVGYGENVWGVTACDGPADVTLTYQGSPRRFYTYAGRGAGATFTIDDGTVAPTAAASSLPFAPEIAVPAVRTMYERYGNDLWSTYGFLDAFNPTFTFDVTPAMGRIVPGTGWFGTDYLGLDQGPIVAMIENYRDAFVWDLMRKNPYVVSGLRRAGFAGGWLDRAP
;
A
#
# COMPACT_ATOMS: atom_id res chain seq x y z
N MET A 1 33.29 6.60 11.17
CA MET A 1 33.96 5.30 11.38
C MET A 1 32.88 4.30 11.73
N LEU A 2 32.41 3.53 10.77
CA LEU A 2 31.50 2.40 10.96
C LEU A 2 32.16 1.21 10.25
N GLY A 3 32.66 0.27 11.06
CA GLY A 3 33.28 -0.95 10.57
C GLY A 3 32.25 -2.03 10.22
N PRO A 4 32.57 -2.95 9.30
CA PRO A 4 31.65 -3.98 8.85
C PRO A 4 31.65 -5.17 9.79
N TYR A 5 30.48 -5.54 10.35
CA TYR A 5 30.28 -6.85 10.95
C TYR A 5 29.75 -7.82 9.89
N VAL A 6 30.69 -8.51 9.25
CA VAL A 6 30.39 -9.75 8.52
C VAL A 6 30.63 -10.89 9.50
N ARG A 7 29.58 -11.54 9.98
CA ARG A 7 29.67 -12.88 10.59
C ARG A 7 29.10 -13.89 9.60
N THR A 8 29.98 -14.74 9.14
CA THR A 8 29.64 -15.99 8.43
C THR A 8 28.88 -16.92 9.37
N LEU A 9 27.70 -17.36 8.94
CA LEU A 9 26.88 -18.38 9.61
C LEU A 9 26.86 -19.64 8.74
N PRO A 10 26.73 -20.84 9.35
CA PRO A 10 26.74 -22.10 8.64
C PRO A 10 25.46 -22.35 7.84
N GLU A 11 25.60 -23.12 6.77
CA GLU A 11 24.52 -23.53 5.87
C GLU A 11 23.44 -24.34 6.59
N GLY A 12 22.19 -23.93 6.42
CA GLY A 12 21.00 -24.73 6.78
C GLY A 12 19.88 -23.93 7.42
N GLY A 13 18.81 -23.72 6.68
CA GLY A 13 17.53 -23.33 7.24
C GLY A 13 16.86 -22.09 6.61
N ALA A 14 15.59 -22.23 6.34
CA ALA A 14 14.66 -21.29 5.70
C ALA A 14 14.49 -19.91 6.39
N THR A 15 15.24 -19.62 7.42
CA THR A 15 15.14 -18.42 8.29
C THR A 15 15.72 -17.14 7.68
N HIS A 16 16.40 -17.20 6.55
CA HIS A 16 17.09 -16.04 5.96
C HIS A 16 16.20 -15.08 5.16
N LEU A 17 14.96 -15.44 4.84
CA LEU A 17 14.07 -14.62 4.00
C LEU A 17 13.34 -13.49 4.74
N ILE A 18 13.21 -13.58 6.05
CA ILE A 18 12.44 -12.62 6.86
C ILE A 18 13.24 -11.35 7.21
N ARG A 19 14.57 -11.40 7.20
CA ARG A 19 15.44 -10.27 7.61
C ARG A 19 15.50 -9.08 6.64
N PHE A 20 14.91 -9.16 5.45
CA PHE A 20 15.07 -8.13 4.42
C PHE A 20 13.87 -7.19 4.23
N ALA A 21 12.74 -7.42 4.86
CA ALA A 21 11.51 -6.71 4.51
C ALA A 21 11.42 -5.25 5.01
N MET A 22 12.12 -4.85 6.07
CA MET A 22 12.00 -3.47 6.61
C MET A 22 13.31 -2.72 6.90
N GLY A 23 14.46 -3.40 6.95
CA GLY A 23 15.74 -2.75 7.29
C GLY A 23 16.40 -1.96 6.17
N SER A 24 16.03 -2.18 4.91
CA SER A 24 16.78 -1.69 3.73
C SER A 24 16.27 -0.38 3.13
N VAL A 25 15.09 0.07 3.45
CA VAL A 25 14.53 1.32 2.88
C VAL A 25 15.13 2.58 3.51
N LEU A 26 15.67 2.50 4.72
CA LEU A 26 16.17 3.66 5.49
C LEU A 26 17.69 3.87 5.47
N ALA A 27 18.48 2.95 4.93
CA ALA A 27 19.95 3.04 4.94
C ALA A 27 20.59 3.85 3.79
N ALA A 28 19.82 4.34 2.80
CA ALA A 28 20.33 5.03 1.61
C ALA A 28 20.33 6.57 1.69
N LEU A 29 20.08 7.17 2.86
CA LEU A 29 19.96 8.64 3.03
C LEU A 29 21.26 9.33 3.46
N ALA A 30 22.41 8.96 2.91
CA ALA A 30 23.61 9.79 3.08
C ALA A 30 24.46 9.82 1.83
N LEU A 31 24.63 11.05 1.30
CA LEU A 31 25.62 11.49 0.33
C LEU A 31 25.34 11.18 -1.17
N VAL A 32 24.81 12.17 -1.89
CA VAL A 32 25.51 12.76 -3.05
C VAL A 32 25.00 14.18 -3.31
N SER A 33 25.94 15.11 -3.36
CA SER A 33 25.77 16.53 -3.66
C SER A 33 26.07 16.80 -5.13
N CYS A 34 25.30 17.73 -5.72
CA CYS A 34 25.60 18.60 -6.86
C CYS A 34 26.02 18.03 -8.23
N ALA A 35 25.15 18.23 -9.23
CA ALA A 35 25.60 18.77 -10.52
C ALA A 35 24.43 19.47 -11.25
N ALA A 36 24.77 20.55 -11.97
CA ALA A 36 23.93 21.62 -12.45
C ALA A 36 23.11 21.30 -13.71
N SER A 37 21.99 22.02 -13.84
CA SER A 37 21.11 22.10 -15.03
C SER A 37 21.70 22.98 -16.13
N PRO A 38 21.32 22.79 -17.40
CA PRO A 38 21.31 23.86 -18.40
C PRO A 38 19.89 24.40 -18.67
N ARG A 39 19.81 25.71 -18.78
CA ARG A 39 18.64 26.49 -19.15
C ARG A 39 18.37 26.39 -20.66
N GLY A 40 17.12 26.31 -21.06
CA GLY A 40 16.68 26.48 -22.43
C GLY A 40 15.40 27.30 -22.49
N ASP A 41 15.35 28.22 -23.42
CA ASP A 41 14.53 29.42 -23.58
C ASP A 41 13.06 29.18 -23.87
N ALA A 42 12.28 30.23 -23.56
CA ALA A 42 10.85 30.41 -23.80
C ALA A 42 10.55 30.86 -25.23
N SER A 43 9.42 30.42 -25.80
CA SER A 43 8.68 31.16 -26.84
C SER A 43 7.19 30.92 -26.81
N SER A 44 6.49 31.96 -26.47
CA SER A 44 5.19 32.56 -26.74
C SER A 44 3.96 31.78 -27.26
N PRO A 45 2.74 32.32 -27.05
CA PRO A 45 1.45 31.64 -26.92
C PRO A 45 0.65 31.60 -28.21
N GLN A 46 -0.16 30.55 -28.39
CA GLN A 46 -1.18 30.52 -29.45
C GLN A 46 -2.61 30.34 -28.93
N ALA A 47 -3.41 31.19 -29.46
CA ALA A 47 -4.83 31.41 -29.57
C ALA A 47 -5.86 30.43 -29.01
N TRP A 48 -6.86 31.03 -28.39
CA TRP A 48 -8.11 30.52 -27.84
C TRP A 48 -9.02 29.93 -28.94
N GLY A 49 -9.32 28.64 -28.84
CA GLY A 49 -10.41 28.00 -29.55
C GLY A 49 -11.76 28.34 -28.90
N THR A 50 -12.80 28.46 -29.69
CA THR A 50 -14.14 28.89 -29.31
C THR A 50 -14.81 27.99 -28.25
N ALA A 51 -15.69 28.57 -27.44
CA ALA A 51 -16.39 27.92 -26.32
C ALA A 51 -17.12 26.60 -26.68
N GLU A 52 -17.62 26.46 -27.91
CA GLU A 52 -18.29 25.25 -28.41
C GLU A 52 -17.34 24.04 -28.56
N ALA A 53 -16.09 24.26 -28.95
CA ALA A 53 -15.10 23.19 -29.07
C ALA A 53 -14.66 22.69 -27.68
N ALA A 54 -14.55 23.59 -26.72
CA ALA A 54 -14.22 23.23 -25.31
C ALA A 54 -15.35 22.41 -24.66
N ASP A 55 -16.61 22.74 -24.92
CA ASP A 55 -17.78 22.02 -24.38
C ASP A 55 -17.89 20.61 -24.98
N SER A 56 -17.69 20.45 -26.29
CA SER A 56 -17.70 19.15 -26.96
C SER A 56 -16.56 18.24 -26.50
N GLN A 57 -15.39 18.79 -26.20
CA GLN A 57 -14.25 18.05 -25.70
C GLN A 57 -14.46 17.60 -24.23
N THR A 58 -15.04 18.48 -23.42
CA THR A 58 -15.41 18.17 -22.02
C THR A 58 -16.46 17.07 -21.95
N HIS A 59 -17.47 17.10 -22.81
CA HIS A 59 -18.49 16.06 -22.93
C HIS A 59 -17.92 14.71 -23.43
N ARG A 60 -16.97 14.71 -24.35
CA ARG A 60 -16.29 13.50 -24.83
C ARG A 60 -15.42 12.89 -23.73
N VAL A 61 -14.66 13.69 -23.01
CA VAL A 61 -13.83 13.25 -21.90
C VAL A 61 -14.72 12.66 -20.79
N ARG A 62 -15.80 13.33 -20.42
CA ARG A 62 -16.75 12.84 -19.41
C ARG A 62 -17.42 11.52 -19.81
N ARG A 63 -17.84 11.37 -21.08
CA ARG A 63 -18.40 10.10 -21.59
C ARG A 63 -17.36 8.96 -21.57
N LYS A 64 -16.11 9.26 -21.92
CA LYS A 64 -15.02 8.28 -21.89
C LYS A 64 -14.72 7.83 -20.46
N LEU A 65 -14.61 8.75 -19.51
CA LEU A 65 -14.39 8.46 -18.10
C LEU A 65 -15.54 7.64 -17.47
N VAL A 66 -16.79 7.90 -17.83
CA VAL A 66 -17.95 7.12 -17.39
C VAL A 66 -17.90 5.70 -17.95
N ALA A 67 -17.54 5.53 -19.23
CA ALA A 67 -17.38 4.20 -19.84
C ALA A 67 -16.22 3.40 -19.22
N GLU A 68 -15.11 4.07 -18.90
CA GLU A 68 -13.94 3.46 -18.26
C GLU A 68 -14.21 2.97 -16.82
N ARG A 69 -15.07 3.69 -16.08
CA ARG A 69 -15.48 3.24 -14.71
C ARG A 69 -16.17 1.89 -14.70
N PHE A 70 -16.83 1.52 -15.78
CA PHE A 70 -17.56 0.26 -15.94
C PHE A 70 -16.85 -0.70 -16.90
N ASP A 71 -15.55 -0.54 -17.08
CA ASP A 71 -14.72 -1.43 -17.89
C ASP A 71 -14.84 -2.88 -17.38
N PRO A 72 -15.22 -3.84 -18.23
CA PRO A 72 -15.35 -5.25 -17.85
C PRO A 72 -14.06 -5.86 -17.28
N LEU A 73 -12.89 -5.44 -17.78
CA LEU A 73 -11.60 -5.91 -17.26
C LEU A 73 -11.38 -5.47 -15.81
N LEU A 74 -11.72 -4.20 -15.49
CA LEU A 74 -11.64 -3.73 -14.11
C LEU A 74 -12.63 -4.45 -13.20
N GLY A 75 -13.82 -4.82 -13.73
CA GLY A 75 -14.80 -5.63 -13.00
C GLY A 75 -14.30 -7.04 -12.70
N ASP A 76 -13.67 -7.68 -13.67
CA ASP A 76 -13.08 -9.01 -13.49
C ASP A 76 -11.88 -8.96 -12.55
N LEU A 77 -11.01 -7.94 -12.65
CA LEU A 77 -9.88 -7.75 -11.74
C LEU A 77 -10.36 -7.56 -10.29
N GLU A 78 -11.36 -6.69 -10.08
CA GLU A 78 -11.92 -6.45 -8.75
C GLU A 78 -12.52 -7.73 -8.14
N ALA A 79 -13.34 -8.47 -8.89
CA ALA A 79 -13.96 -9.72 -8.44
C ALA A 79 -12.92 -10.78 -8.08
N ARG A 80 -11.86 -10.92 -8.89
CA ARG A 80 -10.75 -11.84 -8.63
C ARG A 80 -9.94 -11.44 -7.41
N SER A 81 -9.58 -10.16 -7.27
CA SER A 81 -8.87 -9.66 -6.10
C SER A 81 -9.71 -9.78 -4.82
N PHE A 82 -11.02 -9.58 -4.90
CA PHE A 82 -11.95 -9.89 -3.81
C PHE A 82 -11.92 -11.37 -3.43
N SER A 83 -11.93 -12.29 -4.41
CA SER A 83 -11.91 -13.73 -4.19
C SER A 83 -10.67 -14.20 -3.43
N TYR A 84 -9.52 -13.54 -3.57
CA TYR A 84 -8.34 -13.80 -2.75
C TYR A 84 -8.68 -13.75 -1.25
N PHE A 85 -9.33 -12.69 -0.80
CA PHE A 85 -9.71 -12.54 0.61
C PHE A 85 -10.87 -13.44 1.02
N TRP A 86 -11.80 -13.68 0.09
CA TRP A 86 -12.98 -14.49 0.41
C TRP A 86 -12.68 -15.97 0.51
N GLU A 87 -11.85 -16.49 -0.40
CA GLU A 87 -11.59 -17.92 -0.52
C GLU A 87 -10.42 -18.39 0.36
N LEU A 88 -9.39 -17.54 0.55
CA LEU A 88 -8.16 -17.94 1.22
C LEU A 88 -8.14 -17.57 2.71
N ALA A 89 -8.95 -16.64 3.17
CA ALA A 89 -9.03 -16.34 4.61
C ALA A 89 -9.47 -17.57 5.40
N ASN A 90 -8.79 -17.83 6.50
CA ASN A 90 -9.16 -18.90 7.42
C ASN A 90 -10.60 -18.66 7.96
N PRO A 91 -11.55 -19.59 7.74
CA PRO A 91 -12.95 -19.37 8.08
C PRO A 91 -13.20 -19.31 9.60
N VAL A 92 -12.26 -19.79 10.42
CA VAL A 92 -12.40 -19.86 11.88
C VAL A 92 -11.95 -18.56 12.55
N ASN A 93 -10.81 -17.99 12.11
CA ASN A 93 -10.17 -16.85 12.74
C ASN A 93 -10.00 -15.64 11.82
N GLY A 94 -10.36 -15.76 10.54
CA GLY A 94 -10.31 -14.68 9.57
C GLY A 94 -8.89 -14.25 9.13
N LEU A 95 -7.85 -14.98 9.54
CA LEU A 95 -6.48 -14.69 9.12
C LEU A 95 -6.32 -14.92 7.62
N VAL A 96 -5.74 -13.94 6.94
CA VAL A 96 -5.51 -13.93 5.49
C VAL A 96 -4.04 -14.26 5.22
N PRO A 97 -3.71 -15.19 4.31
CA PRO A 97 -2.32 -15.45 3.95
C PRO A 97 -1.66 -14.18 3.42
N ASP A 98 -0.38 -13.97 3.78
CA ASP A 98 0.43 -12.90 3.23
C ASP A 98 0.54 -13.05 1.71
N ARG A 99 0.85 -14.27 1.28
CA ARG A 99 1.01 -14.67 -0.13
C ARG A 99 0.38 -16.02 -0.44
N TRP A 100 0.07 -16.25 -1.72
CA TRP A 100 -0.51 -17.49 -2.22
C TRP A 100 -0.17 -17.72 -3.70
N PRO A 101 0.13 -18.97 -4.14
CA PRO A 101 0.43 -20.13 -3.31
C PRO A 101 1.90 -20.09 -2.86
N ASP A 102 2.16 -20.09 -1.57
CA ASP A 102 3.53 -20.21 -1.07
C ASP A 102 3.73 -21.48 -0.23
N GLY A 103 4.32 -22.50 -0.85
CA GLY A 103 4.68 -23.73 -0.14
C GLY A 103 5.90 -23.61 0.78
N ARG A 104 6.60 -22.48 0.77
CA ARG A 104 7.83 -22.23 1.56
C ARG A 104 7.51 -21.74 2.97
N LEU A 105 6.40 -21.03 3.13
CA LEU A 105 5.96 -20.42 4.39
C LEU A 105 4.53 -20.89 4.73
N PRO A 106 4.34 -22.14 5.19
CA PRO A 106 3.03 -22.66 5.52
C PRO A 106 2.38 -21.86 6.66
N ASN A 107 1.07 -21.59 6.57
CA ASN A 107 0.30 -20.85 7.57
C ASN A 107 0.77 -19.39 7.81
N PHE A 108 1.45 -18.79 6.87
CA PHE A 108 2.00 -17.44 6.96
C PHE A 108 0.94 -16.40 6.62
N SER A 109 0.42 -15.71 7.64
CA SER A 109 -0.64 -14.71 7.49
C SER A 109 -0.18 -13.32 7.89
N SER A 110 -0.59 -12.30 7.11
CA SER A 110 -0.32 -10.89 7.39
C SER A 110 -1.53 -10.20 8.00
N ILE A 111 -1.34 -9.46 9.09
CA ILE A 111 -2.42 -8.68 9.71
C ILE A 111 -2.85 -7.50 8.83
N ALA A 112 -1.95 -6.93 8.01
CA ALA A 112 -2.31 -5.93 7.01
C ALA A 112 -3.21 -6.53 5.92
N ALA A 113 -2.90 -7.73 5.43
CA ALA A 113 -3.78 -8.44 4.50
C ALA A 113 -5.17 -8.70 5.12
N VAL A 114 -5.25 -8.96 6.43
CA VAL A 114 -6.55 -9.04 7.13
C VAL A 114 -7.28 -7.71 7.10
N GLY A 115 -6.58 -6.58 7.32
CA GLY A 115 -7.17 -5.23 7.23
C GLY A 115 -7.75 -4.92 5.85
N PHE A 116 -7.04 -5.30 4.79
CA PHE A 116 -7.57 -5.22 3.42
C PHE A 116 -8.73 -6.18 3.19
N GLY A 117 -8.70 -7.40 3.72
CA GLY A 117 -9.81 -8.34 3.66
C GLY A 117 -11.08 -7.80 4.34
N LEU A 118 -10.94 -7.24 5.55
CA LEU A 118 -12.03 -6.55 6.24
C LEU A 118 -12.61 -5.39 5.40
N THR A 119 -11.78 -4.69 4.63
CA THR A 119 -12.23 -3.64 3.70
C THR A 119 -12.91 -4.23 2.47
N ALA A 120 -12.43 -5.35 1.96
CA ALA A 120 -12.97 -6.03 0.79
C ALA A 120 -14.37 -6.64 1.04
N TYR A 121 -14.67 -7.12 2.25
CA TYR A 121 -15.98 -7.75 2.53
C TYR A 121 -17.17 -6.81 2.33
N PRO A 122 -17.19 -5.56 2.83
CA PRO A 122 -18.20 -4.56 2.46
C PRO A 122 -18.30 -4.31 0.95
N ILE A 123 -17.18 -4.28 0.23
CA ILE A 123 -17.16 -4.14 -1.23
C ILE A 123 -17.84 -5.33 -1.90
N GLY A 124 -17.55 -6.55 -1.44
CA GLY A 124 -18.20 -7.76 -1.93
C GLY A 124 -19.73 -7.74 -1.78
N VAL A 125 -20.23 -7.19 -0.68
CA VAL A 125 -21.69 -6.98 -0.49
C VAL A 125 -22.21 -5.91 -1.46
N GLN A 126 -21.52 -4.79 -1.59
CA GLN A 126 -21.90 -3.70 -2.49
C GLN A 126 -21.98 -4.17 -3.95
N ARG A 127 -21.08 -5.05 -4.36
CA ARG A 127 -21.02 -5.62 -5.72
C ARG A 127 -21.88 -6.88 -5.91
N GLY A 128 -22.47 -7.40 -4.84
CA GLY A 128 -23.27 -8.63 -4.89
C GLY A 128 -22.46 -9.91 -5.08
N TYR A 129 -21.16 -9.90 -4.76
CA TYR A 129 -20.32 -11.10 -4.78
C TYR A 129 -20.68 -12.05 -3.63
N VAL A 130 -21.08 -11.47 -2.51
CA VAL A 130 -21.54 -12.18 -1.30
C VAL A 130 -22.73 -11.46 -0.70
N SER A 131 -23.53 -12.18 0.09
CA SER A 131 -24.61 -11.56 0.83
C SER A 131 -24.09 -10.79 2.06
N ARG A 132 -24.87 -9.81 2.53
CA ARG A 132 -24.55 -9.07 3.76
C ARG A 132 -24.43 -9.99 4.99
N ALA A 133 -25.24 -11.06 5.06
CA ALA A 133 -25.17 -12.03 6.14
C ALA A 133 -23.86 -12.84 6.13
N GLU A 134 -23.45 -13.34 4.97
CA GLU A 134 -22.18 -14.07 4.84
C GLU A 134 -20.99 -13.17 5.18
N ALA A 135 -20.96 -11.92 4.69
CA ALA A 135 -19.91 -10.96 5.00
C ALA A 135 -19.90 -10.62 6.51
N ARG A 136 -21.09 -10.39 7.13
CA ARG A 136 -21.23 -10.19 8.57
C ARG A 136 -20.60 -11.32 9.36
N ASP A 137 -20.91 -12.56 9.02
CA ASP A 137 -20.44 -13.74 9.76
C ASP A 137 -18.90 -13.89 9.62
N ARG A 138 -18.35 -13.60 8.44
CA ARG A 138 -16.89 -13.59 8.21
C ARG A 138 -16.20 -12.49 9.03
N VAL A 139 -16.74 -11.28 9.04
CA VAL A 139 -16.22 -10.15 9.81
C VAL A 139 -16.28 -10.45 11.31
N LEU A 140 -17.38 -11.06 11.80
CA LEU A 140 -17.49 -11.47 13.19
C LEU A 140 -16.42 -12.48 13.59
N ALA A 141 -16.18 -13.50 12.77
CA ALA A 141 -15.13 -14.48 13.05
C ALA A 141 -13.75 -13.80 13.20
N THR A 142 -13.45 -12.88 12.29
CA THR A 142 -12.19 -12.11 12.29
C THR A 142 -12.06 -11.22 13.52
N LEU A 143 -13.06 -10.37 13.79
CA LEU A 143 -12.99 -9.41 14.90
C LEU A 143 -13.01 -10.10 16.26
N ARG A 144 -13.77 -11.19 16.42
CA ARG A 144 -13.76 -12.01 17.64
C ARG A 144 -12.40 -12.63 17.90
N PHE A 145 -11.73 -13.12 16.85
CA PHE A 145 -10.37 -13.62 16.99
C PHE A 145 -9.44 -12.53 17.54
N PHE A 146 -9.35 -11.37 16.91
CA PHE A 146 -8.45 -10.31 17.36
C PHE A 146 -8.83 -9.76 18.75
N ALA A 147 -10.10 -9.69 19.09
CA ALA A 147 -10.54 -9.24 20.41
C ALA A 147 -10.18 -10.18 21.54
N HIS A 148 -10.02 -11.48 21.27
CA HIS A 148 -9.71 -12.50 22.28
C HIS A 148 -8.32 -13.12 22.11
N ALA A 149 -7.56 -12.71 21.09
CA ALA A 149 -6.22 -13.21 20.84
C ALA A 149 -5.29 -12.93 22.03
N PRO A 150 -4.48 -13.90 22.47
CA PRO A 150 -3.58 -13.72 23.60
C PRO A 150 -2.59 -12.58 23.38
N GLN A 151 -2.56 -11.61 24.29
CA GLN A 151 -1.60 -10.50 24.27
C GLN A 151 -0.69 -10.56 25.51
N GLY A 152 0.54 -10.12 25.35
CA GLY A 152 1.52 -10.08 26.44
C GLY A 152 2.94 -9.86 25.94
N PRO A 153 3.88 -9.56 26.87
CA PRO A 153 5.28 -9.32 26.53
C PRO A 153 6.08 -10.60 26.28
N GLU A 154 5.48 -11.78 26.49
CA GLU A 154 6.16 -13.06 26.32
C GLU A 154 6.42 -13.33 24.83
N PRO A 155 7.58 -13.91 24.46
CA PRO A 155 7.98 -14.10 23.07
C PRO A 155 7.15 -15.15 22.32
N ALA A 156 6.53 -16.09 23.02
CA ALA A 156 5.81 -17.20 22.43
C ALA A 156 4.33 -17.22 22.83
N GLY A 157 3.48 -17.75 21.93
CA GLY A 157 2.06 -17.98 22.20
C GLY A 157 1.21 -16.70 22.26
N LYS A 158 1.74 -15.56 21.81
CA LYS A 158 1.04 -14.28 21.77
C LYS A 158 0.78 -13.85 20.33
N ALA A 159 -0.35 -13.22 20.10
CA ALA A 159 -0.68 -12.58 18.84
C ALA A 159 -0.27 -11.10 18.81
N GLY A 160 -0.06 -10.49 19.98
CA GLY A 160 0.27 -9.08 20.12
C GLY A 160 0.55 -8.65 21.55
N TYR A 161 0.71 -7.34 21.72
CA TYR A 161 0.91 -6.69 23.02
C TYR A 161 0.42 -5.24 22.99
N LYS A 162 -0.19 -4.75 24.05
CA LYS A 162 -0.67 -3.35 24.17
C LYS A 162 -1.68 -2.92 23.08
N GLY A 163 -2.47 -3.86 22.56
CA GLY A 163 -3.43 -3.60 21.51
C GLY A 163 -2.84 -3.57 20.10
N PHE A 164 -1.53 -3.80 19.96
CA PHE A 164 -0.87 -4.01 18.67
C PHE A 164 -0.62 -5.48 18.42
N PHE A 165 -0.48 -5.86 17.16
CA PHE A 165 -0.33 -7.26 16.75
C PHE A 165 0.99 -7.46 16.00
N TYR A 166 1.51 -8.68 16.06
CA TYR A 166 2.67 -9.04 15.27
C TYR A 166 2.34 -8.97 13.78
N HIS A 167 3.28 -8.48 12.99
CA HIS A 167 3.18 -8.31 11.53
C HIS A 167 2.65 -9.59 10.87
N PHE A 168 3.25 -10.72 11.23
CA PHE A 168 2.84 -12.03 10.74
C PHE A 168 2.40 -12.95 11.88
N LEU A 169 1.29 -13.65 11.62
CA LEU A 169 0.71 -14.63 12.51
C LEU A 169 0.66 -16.00 11.83
N ASP A 170 0.85 -17.06 12.59
CA ASP A 170 0.55 -18.41 12.14
C ASP A 170 -0.97 -18.59 12.05
N SER A 171 -1.51 -18.87 10.86
CA SER A 171 -2.94 -18.94 10.63
C SER A 171 -3.64 -20.11 11.34
N SER A 172 -2.89 -21.12 11.80
CA SER A 172 -3.45 -22.25 12.52
C SER A 172 -3.54 -22.02 14.03
N THR A 173 -2.57 -21.29 14.59
CA THR A 173 -2.48 -21.04 16.05
C THR A 173 -2.91 -19.62 16.42
N GLY A 174 -2.84 -18.67 15.50
CA GLY A 174 -3.07 -17.25 15.74
C GLY A 174 -1.95 -16.54 16.50
N ALA A 175 -0.82 -17.21 16.73
CA ALA A 175 0.33 -16.65 17.44
C ALA A 175 1.35 -16.03 16.48
N ARG A 176 2.31 -15.26 17.03
CA ARG A 176 3.48 -14.72 16.34
C ARG A 176 4.13 -15.78 15.44
N TYR A 177 4.40 -15.45 14.18
CA TYR A 177 5.04 -16.34 13.22
C TYR A 177 6.55 -16.25 13.31
N GLY A 178 7.14 -17.05 14.21
CA GLY A 178 8.60 -17.08 14.38
C GLY A 178 9.17 -15.94 15.23
N ASP A 179 10.42 -16.12 15.65
CA ASP A 179 11.05 -15.28 16.68
C ASP A 179 11.55 -13.92 16.16
N ASP A 180 11.72 -13.78 14.85
CA ASP A 180 12.21 -12.52 14.22
C ASP A 180 11.07 -11.56 13.81
N VAL A 181 9.80 -11.95 13.96
CA VAL A 181 8.65 -11.12 13.57
C VAL A 181 8.39 -10.06 14.62
N GLU A 182 8.39 -8.80 14.20
CA GLU A 182 8.08 -7.65 15.05
C GLU A 182 6.56 -7.48 15.23
N LEU A 183 6.19 -6.89 16.33
CA LEU A 183 4.92 -6.24 16.52
C LEU A 183 4.94 -4.96 15.67
N SER A 184 4.04 -4.85 14.69
CA SER A 184 4.06 -3.77 13.72
C SER A 184 3.02 -2.70 14.02
N SER A 185 3.46 -1.45 14.06
CA SER A 185 2.56 -0.31 14.26
C SER A 185 1.75 0.01 13.01
N ILE A 186 2.37 -0.07 11.81
CA ILE A 186 1.67 0.24 10.57
C ILE A 186 0.69 -0.87 10.16
N ASP A 187 1.08 -2.13 10.25
CA ASP A 187 0.20 -3.24 9.87
C ASP A 187 -0.99 -3.34 10.82
N THR A 188 -0.78 -3.02 12.11
CA THR A 188 -1.90 -2.86 13.06
C THR A 188 -2.79 -1.69 12.67
N ALA A 189 -2.24 -0.56 12.20
CA ALA A 189 -3.06 0.56 11.72
C ALA A 189 -3.92 0.17 10.50
N LEU A 190 -3.36 -0.60 9.56
CA LEU A 190 -4.09 -1.12 8.40
C LEU A 190 -5.21 -2.10 8.82
N LEU A 191 -4.92 -2.99 9.78
CA LEU A 191 -5.92 -3.88 10.39
C LEU A 191 -7.08 -3.09 11.01
N LEU A 192 -6.76 -2.10 11.83
CA LEU A 192 -7.74 -1.24 12.49
C LEU A 192 -8.54 -0.40 11.49
N ALA A 193 -7.93 0.09 10.43
CA ALA A 193 -8.63 0.80 9.37
C ALA A 193 -9.68 -0.08 8.68
N GLY A 194 -9.36 -1.35 8.40
CA GLY A 194 -10.32 -2.33 7.91
C GLY A 194 -11.45 -2.62 8.90
N ALA A 195 -11.14 -2.74 10.20
CA ALA A 195 -12.14 -2.92 11.24
C ALA A 195 -13.09 -1.71 11.34
N LEU A 196 -12.58 -0.48 11.23
CA LEU A 196 -13.39 0.75 11.23
C LEU A 196 -14.23 0.91 9.94
N ALA A 197 -13.76 0.41 8.80
CA ALA A 197 -14.57 0.34 7.58
C ALA A 197 -15.77 -0.61 7.78
N CYS A 198 -15.56 -1.79 8.38
CA CYS A 198 -16.64 -2.68 8.77
C CYS A 198 -17.59 -2.06 9.81
N GLN A 199 -17.07 -1.36 10.81
CA GLN A 199 -17.86 -0.62 11.80
C GLN A 199 -18.83 0.37 11.13
N SER A 200 -18.33 1.09 10.12
CA SER A 200 -19.10 2.08 9.39
C SER A 200 -20.11 1.48 8.42
N PHE A 201 -19.83 0.29 7.88
CA PHE A 201 -20.71 -0.41 6.93
C PHE A 201 -21.84 -1.18 7.60
N PHE A 202 -21.54 -1.94 8.66
CA PHE A 202 -22.51 -2.76 9.38
C PHE A 202 -23.27 -1.91 10.41
N ASP A 203 -24.17 -1.05 9.93
CA ASP A 203 -24.88 -0.02 10.70
C ASP A 203 -26.32 -0.42 11.08
N GLY A 204 -26.76 -1.62 10.72
CA GLY A 204 -28.08 -2.14 11.00
C GLY A 204 -28.32 -2.51 12.48
N ALA A 205 -29.58 -2.79 12.81
CA ALA A 205 -30.00 -3.20 14.15
C ALA A 205 -29.82 -4.71 14.42
N ASP A 206 -29.30 -5.47 13.46
CA ASP A 206 -29.01 -6.89 13.63
C ASP A 206 -27.99 -7.09 14.78
N PRO A 207 -28.20 -8.09 15.68
CA PRO A 207 -27.29 -8.32 16.80
C PRO A 207 -25.84 -8.56 16.39
N GLY A 208 -25.61 -9.28 15.27
CA GLY A 208 -24.25 -9.50 14.74
C GLY A 208 -23.60 -8.20 14.24
N GLU A 209 -24.36 -7.32 13.59
CA GLU A 209 -23.85 -6.02 13.17
C GLU A 209 -23.55 -5.11 14.37
N THR A 210 -24.38 -5.19 15.42
CA THR A 210 -24.12 -4.48 16.68
C THR A 210 -22.85 -4.99 17.35
N GLU A 211 -22.62 -6.29 17.33
CA GLU A 211 -21.39 -6.90 17.85
C GLU A 211 -20.15 -6.48 17.03
N ILE A 212 -20.24 -6.44 15.69
CA ILE A 212 -19.16 -5.92 14.83
C ILE A 212 -18.76 -4.51 15.27
N ARG A 213 -19.73 -3.61 15.44
CA ARG A 213 -19.43 -2.23 15.87
C ARG A 213 -18.75 -2.19 17.23
N SER A 214 -19.21 -3.02 18.18
CA SER A 214 -18.62 -3.09 19.52
C SER A 214 -17.21 -3.66 19.52
N LEU A 215 -16.94 -4.71 18.75
CA LEU A 215 -15.64 -5.34 18.65
C LEU A 215 -14.64 -4.42 17.95
N ALA A 216 -15.02 -3.78 16.85
CA ALA A 216 -14.17 -2.83 16.14
C ALA A 216 -13.82 -1.61 17.03
N ASP A 217 -14.81 -1.09 17.78
CA ASP A 217 -14.60 -0.02 18.77
C ASP A 217 -13.59 -0.45 19.86
N ALA A 218 -13.79 -1.65 20.42
CA ALA A 218 -12.93 -2.17 21.49
C ALA A 218 -11.49 -2.39 20.99
N LEU A 219 -11.29 -2.95 19.80
CA LEU A 219 -9.98 -3.14 19.19
C LEU A 219 -9.26 -1.81 18.96
N TYR A 220 -9.95 -0.84 18.36
CA TYR A 220 -9.39 0.47 18.09
C TYR A 220 -9.00 1.22 19.38
N ARG A 221 -9.86 1.21 20.39
CA ARG A 221 -9.61 1.82 21.70
C ARG A 221 -8.51 1.13 22.49
N GLY A 222 -8.30 -0.16 22.24
CA GLY A 222 -7.28 -0.98 22.93
C GLY A 222 -5.83 -0.68 22.50
N ALA A 223 -5.64 -0.08 21.33
CA ALA A 223 -4.30 0.24 20.81
C ALA A 223 -3.66 1.40 21.60
N ASP A 224 -2.59 1.11 22.36
CA ASP A 224 -1.86 2.09 23.17
C ASP A 224 -0.79 2.80 22.35
N TRP A 225 -1.21 3.78 21.54
CA TRP A 225 -0.33 4.57 20.67
C TRP A 225 0.74 5.34 21.45
N THR A 226 0.45 5.70 22.71
CA THR A 226 1.39 6.45 23.55
C THR A 226 2.56 5.58 24.00
N TRP A 227 2.32 4.27 24.18
CA TRP A 227 3.37 3.31 24.46
C TRP A 227 4.38 3.17 23.34
N LEU A 228 3.95 3.32 22.07
CA LEU A 228 4.83 3.30 20.90
C LEU A 228 5.62 4.61 20.68
N GLN A 229 5.67 5.50 21.65
CA GLN A 229 6.42 6.76 21.55
C GLN A 229 7.65 6.81 22.48
N PRO A 230 8.69 5.98 22.25
CA PRO A 230 9.93 6.04 23.04
C PRO A 230 10.68 7.38 22.81
N ARG A 231 10.44 8.02 21.69
CA ARG A 231 11.00 9.32 21.27
C ARG A 231 9.88 10.27 20.84
N PRO A 232 9.04 10.75 21.79
CA PRO A 232 7.91 11.61 21.45
C PRO A 232 8.35 12.84 20.64
N PRO A 233 7.51 13.35 19.71
CA PRO A 233 6.12 12.94 19.50
C PRO A 233 5.92 11.84 18.43
N LEU A 234 6.98 11.27 17.85
CA LEU A 234 6.88 10.27 16.80
C LEU A 234 6.52 8.88 17.34
N VAL A 235 5.95 8.06 16.47
CA VAL A 235 5.57 6.67 16.74
C VAL A 235 6.64 5.74 16.19
N ALA A 236 7.12 4.81 17.02
CA ALA A 236 8.08 3.78 16.61
C ALA A 236 7.47 2.81 15.60
N MET A 237 8.30 2.28 14.69
CA MET A 237 7.86 1.34 13.65
C MET A 237 7.38 0.01 14.23
N GLY A 238 7.90 -0.41 15.37
CA GLY A 238 7.52 -1.68 15.97
C GLY A 238 8.18 -1.95 17.31
N TRP A 239 7.96 -3.18 17.78
CA TRP A 239 8.50 -3.70 19.04
C TRP A 239 8.74 -5.22 18.93
N THR A 240 9.75 -5.71 19.60
CA THR A 240 9.95 -7.15 19.81
C THR A 240 10.18 -7.46 21.29
N PRO A 241 9.79 -8.64 21.78
CA PRO A 241 10.07 -9.05 23.16
C PRO A 241 11.57 -9.09 23.46
N GLU A 242 12.39 -9.40 22.46
CA GLU A 242 13.83 -9.60 22.57
C GLU A 242 14.60 -8.27 22.63
N HIS A 243 14.12 -7.23 21.92
CA HIS A 243 14.87 -5.99 21.72
C HIS A 243 14.12 -4.74 22.17
N GLY A 244 12.83 -4.86 22.56
CA GLY A 244 12.01 -3.70 22.92
C GLY A 244 11.55 -2.90 21.72
N LEU A 245 11.29 -1.61 21.93
CA LEU A 245 10.84 -0.68 20.87
C LEU A 245 11.96 -0.43 19.86
N HIS A 246 11.59 -0.40 18.57
CA HIS A 246 12.53 -0.16 17.49
C HIS A 246 13.17 1.23 17.59
N ASP A 247 14.41 1.36 17.12
CA ASP A 247 15.15 2.64 17.09
C ASP A 247 14.71 3.57 15.95
N HIS A 248 13.78 3.12 15.10
CA HIS A 248 13.24 3.88 13.98
C HIS A 248 11.80 4.27 14.22
N ASP A 249 11.48 5.52 13.91
CA ASP A 249 10.15 6.11 14.00
C ASP A 249 9.63 6.42 12.61
N TRP A 250 8.30 6.40 12.45
CA TRP A 250 7.65 6.89 11.25
C TRP A 250 7.86 8.38 11.12
N ARG A 251 8.56 8.80 10.08
CA ARG A 251 8.85 10.21 9.76
C ARG A 251 9.08 10.42 8.29
N GLY A 252 8.66 11.57 7.79
CA GLY A 252 8.70 11.85 6.36
C GLY A 252 7.49 11.24 5.66
N TYR A 253 7.38 11.51 4.36
CA TYR A 253 6.26 11.00 3.59
C TYR A 253 6.47 9.51 3.30
N ASP A 254 5.51 8.71 3.70
CA ASP A 254 5.42 7.26 3.52
C ASP A 254 3.95 6.80 3.67
N GLU A 255 3.72 5.50 3.87
CA GLU A 255 2.40 4.92 4.07
C GLU A 255 1.74 5.26 5.42
N ALA A 256 2.48 5.81 6.38
CA ALA A 256 2.04 5.97 7.76
C ALA A 256 1.08 7.16 8.02
N MET A 257 0.60 7.86 6.99
CA MET A 257 -0.43 8.88 7.20
C MET A 257 -1.68 8.31 7.90
N ILE A 258 -2.14 7.12 7.51
CA ILE A 258 -3.27 6.44 8.16
C ILE A 258 -2.97 6.13 9.63
N LEU A 259 -1.76 5.67 9.95
CA LEU A 259 -1.32 5.40 11.31
C LEU A 259 -1.46 6.66 12.18
N TYR A 260 -0.91 7.80 11.74
CA TYR A 260 -1.00 9.05 12.50
C TYR A 260 -2.43 9.57 12.63
N VAL A 261 -3.26 9.45 11.60
CA VAL A 261 -4.67 9.82 11.68
C VAL A 261 -5.39 8.95 12.72
N LEU A 262 -5.16 7.64 12.75
CA LEU A 262 -5.74 6.76 13.75
C LEU A 262 -5.17 7.02 15.15
N ALA A 263 -3.88 7.22 15.30
CA ALA A 263 -3.25 7.53 16.58
C ALA A 263 -3.75 8.86 17.17
N LEU A 264 -3.95 9.88 16.33
CA LEU A 264 -4.55 11.15 16.72
C LEU A 264 -6.04 11.05 17.06
N GLY A 265 -6.78 10.21 16.34
CA GLY A 265 -8.22 10.01 16.52
C GLY A 265 -8.58 9.12 17.72
N SER A 266 -7.62 8.45 18.34
CA SER A 266 -7.87 7.55 19.47
C SER A 266 -8.53 8.28 20.65
N PRO A 267 -9.65 7.76 21.18
CA PRO A 267 -10.29 8.39 22.33
C PRO A 267 -9.66 7.99 23.68
N THR A 268 -8.76 7.02 23.69
CA THR A 268 -8.16 6.44 24.90
C THR A 268 -6.67 6.74 25.03
N HIS A 269 -5.90 6.50 23.97
CA HIS A 269 -4.43 6.58 23.95
C HIS A 269 -3.95 7.49 22.83
N SER A 270 -4.57 8.66 22.69
CA SER A 270 -4.26 9.59 21.61
C SER A 270 -2.86 10.20 21.75
N VAL A 271 -2.15 10.22 20.63
CA VAL A 271 -0.91 11.00 20.54
C VAL A 271 -1.21 12.50 20.42
N SER A 272 -0.19 13.32 20.69
CA SER A 272 -0.29 14.77 20.60
C SER A 272 -0.34 15.23 19.13
N PRO A 273 -1.05 16.34 18.78
CA PRO A 273 -1.02 16.94 17.46
C PRO A 273 0.38 17.26 16.92
N GLN A 274 1.36 17.47 17.79
CA GLN A 274 2.76 17.66 17.41
C GLN A 274 3.33 16.43 16.69
N ALA A 275 2.74 15.24 16.85
CA ALA A 275 3.16 14.05 16.14
C ALA A 275 3.01 14.21 14.62
N TRP A 276 1.90 14.77 14.15
CA TRP A 276 1.69 15.08 12.74
C TRP A 276 2.66 16.14 12.23
N GLN A 277 2.88 17.19 13.01
CA GLN A 277 3.81 18.27 12.65
C GLN A 277 5.24 17.74 12.50
N GLU A 278 5.69 16.88 13.42
CA GLU A 278 7.03 16.28 13.35
C GLU A 278 7.15 15.26 12.22
N TYR A 279 6.11 14.47 11.94
CA TYR A 279 6.02 13.54 10.83
C TYR A 279 6.19 14.27 9.48
N THR A 280 5.47 15.39 9.28
CA THR A 280 5.50 16.17 8.04
C THR A 280 6.74 17.07 7.93
N ARG A 281 7.44 17.35 9.04
CA ARG A 281 8.58 18.28 9.09
C ARG A 281 9.72 17.88 8.18
N THR A 282 9.91 16.58 7.94
CA THR A 282 11.00 16.05 7.13
C THR A 282 10.57 15.70 5.70
N TYR A 283 9.41 16.13 5.27
CA TYR A 283 8.94 15.94 3.90
C TYR A 283 9.89 16.56 2.89
N THR A 284 10.19 15.83 1.84
CA THR A 284 11.01 16.32 0.72
C THR A 284 10.11 16.70 -0.44
N TRP A 285 9.95 18.02 -0.66
CA TRP A 285 9.31 18.54 -1.85
C TRP A 285 10.32 18.61 -2.99
N ALA A 286 10.09 17.95 -4.10
CA ALA A 286 11.06 17.87 -5.18
C ALA A 286 10.38 17.82 -6.56
N ALA A 287 11.12 18.35 -7.56
CA ALA A 287 10.75 18.22 -8.96
C ALA A 287 11.36 16.93 -9.53
N TRP A 288 10.57 16.13 -10.22
CA TRP A 288 11.01 14.91 -10.87
C TRP A 288 10.12 14.56 -12.07
N TYR A 289 10.72 14.34 -13.24
CA TYR A 289 10.04 14.02 -14.49
C TYR A 289 8.82 14.91 -14.78
N GLY A 290 9.01 16.24 -14.65
CA GLY A 290 7.99 17.24 -14.98
C GLY A 290 6.90 17.45 -13.93
N GLN A 291 6.99 16.81 -12.78
CA GLN A 291 6.09 16.98 -11.64
C GLN A 291 6.82 17.53 -10.42
N GLU A 292 6.11 18.33 -9.60
CA GLU A 292 6.58 18.76 -8.28
C GLU A 292 5.62 18.23 -7.22
N TYR A 293 6.15 17.45 -6.26
CA TYR A 293 5.37 16.77 -5.24
C TYR A 293 6.21 16.38 -4.02
N VAL A 294 5.58 15.93 -2.94
CA VAL A 294 6.29 15.32 -1.81
C VAL A 294 6.79 13.96 -2.25
N ALA A 295 8.11 13.81 -2.31
CA ALA A 295 8.76 12.66 -2.88
C ALA A 295 8.72 11.45 -1.93
N PHE A 296 8.26 10.33 -2.46
CA PHE A 296 8.46 8.99 -1.94
C PHE A 296 8.53 8.03 -3.14
N PRO A 297 9.67 7.37 -3.39
CA PRO A 297 9.86 6.64 -4.64
C PRO A 297 8.97 5.42 -4.86
N PRO A 298 8.69 4.54 -3.88
CA PRO A 298 7.72 3.46 -4.05
C PRO A 298 6.29 3.98 -4.12
N LEU A 299 5.49 3.55 -5.11
CA LEU A 299 4.11 4.07 -5.25
C LEU A 299 3.18 3.67 -4.10
N PHE A 300 3.38 2.53 -3.44
CA PHE A 300 2.51 2.08 -2.35
C PHE A 300 2.42 3.13 -1.22
N GLY A 301 3.51 3.85 -0.91
CA GLY A 301 3.49 4.90 0.11
C GLY A 301 2.60 6.09 -0.25
N HIS A 302 2.35 6.30 -1.56
CA HIS A 302 1.37 7.27 -2.04
C HIS A 302 -0.07 6.72 -2.08
N GLN A 303 -0.26 5.40 -1.95
CA GLN A 303 -1.54 4.74 -2.21
C GLN A 303 -2.24 4.22 -0.96
N PHE A 304 -1.51 3.59 -0.03
CA PHE A 304 -2.11 2.82 1.06
C PHE A 304 -3.01 3.66 1.96
N SER A 305 -2.56 4.83 2.42
CA SER A 305 -3.42 5.70 3.24
C SER A 305 -4.67 6.19 2.51
N HIS A 306 -4.59 6.34 1.18
CA HIS A 306 -5.74 6.73 0.34
C HIS A 306 -6.80 5.63 0.17
N VAL A 307 -6.51 4.39 0.52
CA VAL A 307 -7.54 3.34 0.53
C VAL A 307 -8.70 3.74 1.43
N TRP A 308 -8.39 4.29 2.61
CA TRP A 308 -9.37 4.64 3.64
C TRP A 308 -9.62 6.14 3.77
N ILE A 309 -8.67 6.99 3.41
CA ILE A 309 -8.82 8.44 3.59
C ILE A 309 -9.00 9.13 2.24
N ASP A 310 -10.13 9.79 2.08
CA ASP A 310 -10.35 10.69 0.96
C ASP A 310 -9.70 12.04 1.19
N PHE A 311 -8.50 12.21 0.67
CA PHE A 311 -7.77 13.48 0.79
C PHE A 311 -8.22 14.56 -0.20
N ARG A 312 -9.23 14.31 -1.03
CA ARG A 312 -9.73 15.30 -2.01
C ARG A 312 -10.34 16.52 -1.33
N GLY A 313 -9.75 17.67 -1.59
CA GLY A 313 -10.23 18.97 -1.12
C GLY A 313 -10.02 19.22 0.37
N ILE A 314 -9.32 18.34 1.10
CA ILE A 314 -8.90 18.58 2.48
C ILE A 314 -7.39 18.78 2.54
N GLN A 315 -6.93 19.70 3.36
CA GLN A 315 -5.51 20.06 3.45
C GLN A 315 -5.10 20.26 4.90
N ASP A 316 -3.91 19.75 5.24
CA ASP A 316 -3.18 20.16 6.43
C ASP A 316 -2.36 21.44 6.18
N ASP A 317 -1.63 21.92 7.17
CA ASP A 317 -0.80 23.13 7.04
C ASP A 317 0.28 22.98 5.96
N TYR A 318 0.88 21.79 5.84
CA TYR A 318 1.91 21.55 4.84
C TYR A 318 1.36 21.67 3.42
N MET A 319 0.27 20.95 3.11
CA MET A 319 -0.34 20.97 1.78
C MET A 319 -0.99 22.32 1.44
N ARG A 320 -1.54 23.04 2.42
CA ARG A 320 -1.98 24.43 2.23
C ARG A 320 -0.84 25.33 1.75
N SER A 321 0.35 25.16 2.33
CA SER A 321 1.54 25.93 1.91
C SER A 321 2.00 25.63 0.49
N ARG A 322 1.61 24.44 -0.05
CA ARG A 322 1.92 23.99 -1.42
C ARG A 322 0.78 24.26 -2.42
N GLY A 323 -0.40 24.65 -1.94
CA GLY A 323 -1.56 24.95 -2.78
C GLY A 323 -2.20 23.72 -3.44
N ILE A 324 -1.94 22.51 -2.94
CA ILE A 324 -2.53 21.25 -3.39
C ILE A 324 -2.99 20.41 -2.19
N ASP A 325 -3.73 19.33 -2.44
CA ASP A 325 -4.02 18.30 -1.46
C ASP A 325 -3.17 17.03 -1.68
N TYR A 326 -3.26 16.05 -0.77
CA TYR A 326 -2.52 14.79 -0.91
C TYR A 326 -3.01 13.95 -2.10
N PHE A 327 -4.25 14.11 -2.55
CA PHE A 327 -4.75 13.44 -3.73
C PHE A 327 -4.03 13.92 -5.01
N GLU A 328 -3.91 15.24 -5.17
CA GLU A 328 -3.14 15.82 -6.27
C GLU A 328 -1.64 15.48 -6.15
N ASN A 329 -1.10 15.42 -4.93
CA ASN A 329 0.27 14.97 -4.69
C ASN A 329 0.51 13.55 -5.24
N THR A 330 -0.38 12.63 -4.91
CA THR A 330 -0.31 11.23 -5.38
C THR A 330 -0.50 11.16 -6.89
N ARG A 331 -1.44 11.94 -7.46
CA ARG A 331 -1.62 12.04 -8.90
C ARG A 331 -0.33 12.45 -9.60
N ARG A 332 0.37 13.44 -9.08
CA ARG A 332 1.68 13.88 -9.61
C ARG A 332 2.74 12.79 -9.52
N ALA A 333 2.81 12.05 -8.42
CA ALA A 333 3.73 10.93 -8.27
C ALA A 333 3.49 9.83 -9.33
N VAL A 334 2.22 9.52 -9.61
CA VAL A 334 1.82 8.55 -10.64
C VAL A 334 2.27 9.02 -12.05
N TYR A 335 2.03 10.30 -12.39
CA TYR A 335 2.50 10.87 -13.66
C TYR A 335 4.02 10.89 -13.77
N ALA A 336 4.72 11.21 -12.69
CA ALA A 336 6.18 11.21 -12.64
C ALA A 336 6.77 9.82 -12.90
N GLN A 337 6.21 8.78 -12.28
CA GLN A 337 6.65 7.40 -12.53
C GLN A 337 6.36 6.93 -13.96
N ARG A 338 5.18 7.27 -14.51
CA ARG A 338 4.91 6.99 -15.92
C ARG A 338 5.90 7.69 -16.85
N ALA A 339 6.21 8.96 -16.61
CA ALA A 339 7.18 9.70 -17.39
C ALA A 339 8.60 9.13 -17.29
N TYR A 340 8.98 8.64 -16.10
CA TYR A 340 10.22 7.88 -15.91
C TYR A 340 10.23 6.60 -16.76
N ALA A 341 9.16 5.82 -16.77
CA ALA A 341 9.07 4.61 -17.58
C ALA A 341 9.11 4.90 -19.08
N ILE A 342 8.51 6.02 -19.54
CA ILE A 342 8.62 6.48 -20.93
C ILE A 342 10.06 6.86 -21.29
N ALA A 343 10.74 7.62 -20.42
CA ALA A 343 12.13 8.01 -20.61
C ALA A 343 13.09 6.82 -20.55
N ASN A 344 12.76 5.81 -19.75
CA ASN A 344 13.44 4.53 -19.62
C ASN A 344 14.97 4.65 -19.60
N PRO A 345 15.57 5.37 -18.64
CA PRO A 345 17.00 5.72 -18.69
C PRO A 345 17.93 4.51 -18.60
N ALA A 346 17.43 3.38 -18.08
CA ALA A 346 18.19 2.14 -17.98
C ALA A 346 17.98 1.18 -19.17
N GLY A 347 17.03 1.49 -20.07
CA GLY A 347 16.71 0.68 -21.25
C GLY A 347 16.01 -0.63 -20.94
N TRP A 348 15.21 -0.70 -19.85
CA TRP A 348 14.46 -1.89 -19.46
C TRP A 348 13.46 -2.32 -20.52
N VAL A 349 13.42 -3.61 -20.83
CA VAL A 349 12.46 -4.17 -21.78
C VAL A 349 11.03 -3.97 -21.22
N GLY A 350 10.12 -3.54 -22.08
CA GLY A 350 8.71 -3.37 -21.75
C GLY A 350 8.34 -1.99 -21.19
N TYR A 351 9.24 -1.29 -20.50
CA TYR A 351 8.96 0.06 -19.96
C TYR A 351 8.46 1.01 -21.04
N GLY A 352 7.49 1.83 -20.68
CA GLY A 352 6.91 2.80 -21.60
C GLY A 352 5.60 3.39 -21.12
N GLU A 353 4.85 3.94 -22.06
CA GLU A 353 3.63 4.69 -21.80
C GLU A 353 2.57 3.91 -20.98
N ASN A 354 2.44 2.61 -21.24
CA ASN A 354 1.42 1.74 -20.65
C ASN A 354 1.99 0.52 -19.91
N VAL A 355 3.30 0.50 -19.64
CA VAL A 355 3.94 -0.50 -18.76
C VAL A 355 4.84 0.27 -17.80
N TRP A 356 4.32 0.48 -16.61
CA TRP A 356 4.94 1.22 -15.51
C TRP A 356 4.35 0.77 -14.17
N GLY A 357 5.02 1.10 -13.09
CA GLY A 357 4.60 0.81 -11.72
C GLY A 357 5.75 0.20 -10.93
N VAL A 358 6.60 1.10 -10.38
CA VAL A 358 7.73 0.71 -9.55
C VAL A 358 7.35 0.90 -8.09
N THR A 359 7.19 -0.22 -7.39
CA THR A 359 6.85 -0.25 -5.97
C THR A 359 7.50 -1.46 -5.31
N ALA A 360 7.39 -1.60 -3.97
CA ALA A 360 7.85 -2.79 -3.27
C ALA A 360 7.18 -4.03 -3.86
N CYS A 361 7.96 -5.03 -4.22
CA CYS A 361 7.49 -6.28 -4.82
C CYS A 361 8.59 -7.35 -4.84
N ASP A 362 8.24 -8.58 -5.13
CA ASP A 362 9.17 -9.66 -5.42
C ASP A 362 9.97 -9.40 -6.71
N GLY A 363 11.04 -10.14 -6.89
CA GLY A 363 11.84 -10.13 -8.09
C GLY A 363 12.67 -11.40 -8.26
N PRO A 364 13.43 -11.50 -9.34
CA PRO A 364 14.02 -12.76 -9.77
C PRO A 364 15.09 -13.32 -8.86
N ALA A 365 16.06 -12.51 -8.44
CA ALA A 365 17.20 -13.00 -7.68
C ALA A 365 18.08 -11.86 -7.16
N ASP A 366 18.78 -12.08 -6.06
CA ASP A 366 19.80 -11.16 -5.52
C ASP A 366 21.13 -11.33 -6.25
N VAL A 367 21.25 -10.75 -7.46
CA VAL A 367 22.40 -10.94 -8.35
C VAL A 367 22.78 -9.66 -9.09
N THR A 368 24.06 -9.50 -9.40
CA THR A 368 24.54 -8.45 -10.30
C THR A 368 24.93 -9.08 -11.63
N LEU A 369 24.28 -8.66 -12.70
CA LEU A 369 24.49 -9.16 -14.06
C LEU A 369 24.83 -8.03 -15.01
N THR A 370 25.52 -8.35 -16.11
CA THR A 370 25.78 -7.38 -17.17
C THR A 370 24.55 -7.26 -18.06
N TYR A 371 23.98 -6.05 -18.14
CA TYR A 371 22.90 -5.70 -19.05
C TYR A 371 23.28 -4.47 -19.86
N GLN A 372 23.21 -4.55 -21.19
CA GLN A 372 23.63 -3.47 -22.11
C GLN A 372 25.04 -2.93 -21.81
N GLY A 373 25.99 -3.82 -21.50
CA GLY A 373 27.37 -3.47 -21.23
C GLY A 373 27.65 -2.87 -19.85
N SER A 374 26.65 -2.76 -18.98
CA SER A 374 26.78 -2.21 -17.63
C SER A 374 26.36 -3.23 -16.55
N PRO A 375 27.03 -3.25 -15.39
CA PRO A 375 26.56 -4.07 -14.27
C PRO A 375 25.23 -3.51 -13.74
N ARG A 376 24.25 -4.40 -13.57
CA ARG A 376 22.93 -4.08 -13.01
C ARG A 376 22.65 -5.03 -11.86
N ARG A 377 22.19 -4.48 -10.73
CA ARG A 377 21.75 -5.25 -9.58
C ARG A 377 20.29 -5.61 -9.77
N PHE A 378 19.98 -6.89 -9.67
CA PHE A 378 18.62 -7.43 -9.54
C PHE A 378 18.40 -7.87 -8.10
N TYR A 379 17.16 -7.89 -7.68
CA TYR A 379 16.76 -8.20 -6.29
C TYR A 379 15.71 -9.31 -6.28
N THR A 380 15.65 -10.02 -5.16
CA THR A 380 14.47 -10.82 -4.77
C THR A 380 13.33 -9.87 -4.37
N TYR A 381 12.88 -9.89 -3.11
CA TYR A 381 12.02 -8.81 -2.62
C TYR A 381 12.83 -7.54 -2.39
N ALA A 382 12.30 -6.39 -2.82
CA ALA A 382 12.90 -5.09 -2.52
C ALA A 382 11.86 -3.98 -2.46
N GLY A 383 12.15 -2.94 -1.69
CA GLY A 383 11.43 -1.66 -1.70
C GLY A 383 11.74 -0.87 -2.96
N ARG A 384 11.41 -1.43 -4.14
CA ARG A 384 11.62 -0.75 -5.42
C ARG A 384 10.86 0.54 -5.46
N GLY A 385 11.47 1.54 -6.07
CA GLY A 385 10.87 2.85 -6.19
C GLY A 385 11.64 3.70 -7.19
N ALA A 386 10.94 4.60 -7.85
CA ALA A 386 11.52 5.55 -8.78
C ALA A 386 11.03 6.96 -8.45
N GLY A 387 11.92 7.80 -7.94
CA GLY A 387 11.58 9.14 -7.47
C GLY A 387 12.81 10.04 -7.24
N ALA A 388 12.55 11.28 -6.83
CA ALA A 388 13.57 12.30 -6.69
C ALA A 388 14.58 12.03 -5.57
N THR A 389 14.21 11.29 -4.52
CA THR A 389 15.07 11.04 -3.37
C THR A 389 15.98 9.83 -3.57
N PHE A 390 15.49 8.79 -4.25
CA PHE A 390 16.26 7.63 -4.67
C PHE A 390 15.57 6.90 -5.82
N THR A 391 16.31 6.00 -6.47
CA THR A 391 15.75 5.05 -7.44
C THR A 391 16.37 3.68 -7.17
N ILE A 392 15.50 2.71 -6.83
CA ILE A 392 15.81 1.27 -6.78
C ILE A 392 14.95 0.63 -7.85
N ASP A 393 15.54 0.41 -9.01
CA ASP A 393 14.86 -0.07 -10.21
C ASP A 393 15.76 -1.07 -10.94
N ASP A 394 15.26 -2.28 -11.12
CA ASP A 394 15.91 -3.38 -11.82
C ASP A 394 15.11 -3.89 -13.03
N GLY A 395 14.16 -3.08 -13.49
CA GLY A 395 13.25 -3.43 -14.59
C GLY A 395 12.03 -4.25 -14.18
N THR A 396 11.83 -4.46 -12.86
CA THR A 396 10.64 -5.16 -12.34
C THR A 396 9.46 -4.19 -12.21
N VAL A 397 8.29 -4.62 -12.67
CA VAL A 397 7.02 -3.89 -12.63
C VAL A 397 6.01 -4.66 -11.78
N ALA A 398 5.33 -3.98 -10.88
CA ALA A 398 4.23 -4.52 -10.09
C ALA A 398 2.89 -3.96 -10.60
N PRO A 399 1.97 -4.78 -11.11
CA PRO A 399 0.67 -4.34 -11.63
C PRO A 399 -0.17 -3.59 -10.60
N THR A 400 -0.04 -3.94 -9.32
CA THR A 400 -0.73 -3.26 -8.21
C THR A 400 -0.49 -1.76 -8.21
N ALA A 401 0.73 -1.31 -8.53
CA ALA A 401 1.08 0.11 -8.56
C ALA A 401 0.25 0.90 -9.59
N ALA A 402 0.00 0.32 -10.77
CA ALA A 402 -0.85 0.94 -11.80
C ALA A 402 -2.34 0.81 -11.44
N ALA A 403 -2.80 -0.38 -11.01
CA ALA A 403 -4.20 -0.63 -10.68
C ALA A 403 -4.66 0.22 -9.48
N SER A 404 -3.84 0.34 -8.44
CA SER A 404 -4.15 1.19 -7.27
C SER A 404 -4.05 2.68 -7.56
N SER A 405 -3.54 3.07 -8.74
CA SER A 405 -3.52 4.46 -9.22
C SER A 405 -4.81 4.91 -9.93
N LEU A 406 -5.78 4.01 -10.14
CA LEU A 406 -7.01 4.29 -10.88
C LEU A 406 -7.77 5.54 -10.41
N PRO A 407 -7.97 5.80 -9.10
CA PRO A 407 -8.68 7.01 -8.67
C PRO A 407 -7.94 8.30 -9.01
N PHE A 408 -6.61 8.27 -9.02
CA PHE A 408 -5.77 9.46 -9.18
C PHE A 408 -5.60 9.88 -10.64
N ALA A 409 -5.41 8.89 -11.53
CA ALA A 409 -5.07 9.13 -12.93
C ALA A 409 -5.64 8.02 -13.84
N PRO A 410 -6.97 7.86 -13.91
CA PRO A 410 -7.60 6.77 -14.66
C PRO A 410 -7.21 6.80 -16.15
N GLU A 411 -6.98 7.97 -16.72
CA GLU A 411 -6.60 8.17 -18.12
C GLU A 411 -5.27 7.53 -18.51
N ILE A 412 -4.42 7.21 -17.53
CA ILE A 412 -3.15 6.49 -17.75
C ILE A 412 -3.11 5.13 -17.05
N ALA A 413 -3.85 4.97 -15.96
CA ALA A 413 -3.90 3.72 -15.21
C ALA A 413 -4.72 2.64 -15.92
N VAL A 414 -5.90 2.97 -16.48
CA VAL A 414 -6.72 2.02 -17.25
C VAL A 414 -5.97 1.47 -18.46
N PRO A 415 -5.32 2.28 -19.31
CA PRO A 415 -4.48 1.77 -20.40
C PRO A 415 -3.32 0.89 -19.90
N ALA A 416 -2.71 1.22 -18.77
CA ALA A 416 -1.61 0.42 -18.22
C ALA A 416 -2.09 -0.97 -17.77
N VAL A 417 -3.18 -1.05 -16.98
CA VAL A 417 -3.81 -2.31 -16.56
C VAL A 417 -4.16 -3.17 -17.78
N ARG A 418 -4.81 -2.58 -18.80
CA ARG A 418 -5.19 -3.26 -20.03
C ARG A 418 -3.96 -3.78 -20.79
N THR A 419 -2.94 -2.96 -20.96
CA THR A 419 -1.72 -3.34 -21.71
C THR A 419 -0.97 -4.47 -21.01
N MET A 420 -0.85 -4.43 -19.67
CA MET A 420 -0.23 -5.52 -18.92
C MET A 420 -1.03 -6.82 -19.04
N TYR A 421 -2.35 -6.76 -18.97
CA TYR A 421 -3.24 -7.90 -19.22
C TYR A 421 -3.09 -8.45 -20.65
N GLU A 422 -3.14 -7.60 -21.67
CA GLU A 422 -3.09 -8.04 -23.08
C GLU A 422 -1.72 -8.60 -23.48
N ARG A 423 -0.62 -8.01 -22.97
CA ARG A 423 0.74 -8.43 -23.36
C ARG A 423 1.28 -9.59 -22.54
N TYR A 424 0.97 -9.62 -21.26
CA TYR A 424 1.60 -10.51 -20.30
C TYR A 424 0.62 -11.43 -19.56
N GLY A 425 -0.68 -11.30 -19.82
CA GLY A 425 -1.73 -12.00 -19.07
C GLY A 425 -1.59 -13.52 -19.05
N ASN A 426 -1.04 -14.13 -20.10
CA ASN A 426 -0.78 -15.58 -20.11
C ASN A 426 0.16 -16.04 -18.98
N ASP A 427 1.04 -15.16 -18.50
CA ASP A 427 2.04 -15.47 -17.49
C ASP A 427 1.86 -14.66 -16.20
N LEU A 428 1.11 -13.54 -16.26
CA LEU A 428 0.96 -12.56 -15.19
C LEU A 428 -0.44 -12.57 -14.56
N TRP A 429 -1.44 -13.20 -15.21
CA TRP A 429 -2.83 -13.17 -14.78
C TRP A 429 -3.35 -14.59 -14.56
N SER A 430 -3.97 -14.84 -13.38
CA SER A 430 -4.53 -16.16 -13.08
C SER A 430 -5.76 -16.03 -12.15
N THR A 431 -5.96 -16.97 -11.23
CA THR A 431 -7.19 -17.14 -10.42
C THR A 431 -7.62 -15.86 -9.72
N TYR A 432 -6.72 -15.15 -9.04
CA TYR A 432 -7.02 -13.96 -8.26
C TYR A 432 -6.62 -12.65 -8.96
N GLY A 433 -6.50 -12.65 -10.28
CA GLY A 433 -6.11 -11.49 -11.08
C GLY A 433 -4.61 -11.44 -11.33
N PHE A 434 -4.00 -10.29 -11.19
CA PHE A 434 -2.56 -10.14 -11.39
C PHE A 434 -1.74 -10.82 -10.29
N LEU A 435 -0.69 -11.53 -10.70
CA LEU A 435 0.42 -11.93 -9.84
C LEU A 435 1.20 -10.69 -9.41
N ASP A 436 2.01 -10.81 -8.36
CA ASP A 436 2.72 -9.70 -7.73
C ASP A 436 3.53 -8.85 -8.72
N ALA A 437 4.46 -9.46 -9.46
CA ALA A 437 5.39 -8.70 -10.29
C ALA A 437 5.91 -9.48 -11.50
N PHE A 438 6.49 -8.75 -12.47
CA PHE A 438 7.16 -9.31 -13.64
C PHE A 438 8.32 -8.44 -14.09
N ASN A 439 9.29 -9.05 -14.78
CA ASN A 439 10.46 -8.37 -15.33
C ASN A 439 10.79 -8.89 -16.74
N PRO A 440 10.35 -8.21 -17.80
CA PRO A 440 10.61 -8.63 -19.18
C PRO A 440 12.09 -8.57 -19.57
N THR A 441 12.92 -7.84 -18.82
CA THR A 441 14.34 -7.78 -19.05
C THR A 441 15.08 -9.01 -18.55
N PHE A 442 14.55 -9.69 -17.51
CA PHE A 442 15.25 -10.77 -16.85
C PHE A 442 15.08 -12.10 -17.61
N THR A 443 15.91 -12.27 -18.63
CA THR A 443 16.01 -13.47 -19.47
C THR A 443 17.34 -14.23 -19.31
N PHE A 444 18.05 -13.94 -18.23
CA PHE A 444 19.37 -14.50 -17.96
C PHE A 444 19.31 -15.97 -17.57
N ASP A 445 20.37 -16.72 -17.85
CA ASP A 445 20.54 -18.12 -17.41
C ASP A 445 20.95 -18.16 -15.93
N VAL A 446 19.98 -17.83 -15.07
CA VAL A 446 20.08 -17.81 -13.61
C VAL A 446 18.83 -18.48 -13.05
N THR A 447 18.99 -19.41 -12.14
CA THR A 447 17.83 -19.98 -11.42
C THR A 447 17.21 -18.89 -10.55
N PRO A 448 15.94 -18.52 -10.77
CA PRO A 448 15.32 -17.49 -9.98
C PRO A 448 15.10 -17.99 -8.54
N ALA A 449 15.28 -17.12 -7.57
CA ALA A 449 14.97 -17.40 -6.17
C ALA A 449 13.45 -17.44 -5.91
N MET A 450 12.70 -16.67 -6.71
CA MET A 450 11.24 -16.57 -6.67
C MET A 450 10.71 -16.52 -8.08
N GLY A 451 9.44 -16.97 -8.27
CA GLY A 451 8.81 -16.92 -9.58
C GLY A 451 9.44 -17.89 -10.62
N ARG A 452 9.26 -17.57 -11.89
CA ARG A 452 9.75 -18.38 -13.03
C ARG A 452 10.23 -17.50 -14.19
N ILE A 453 11.20 -18.00 -14.95
CA ILE A 453 11.60 -17.40 -16.22
C ILE A 453 10.82 -18.05 -17.35
N VAL A 454 10.17 -17.21 -18.17
CA VAL A 454 9.49 -17.63 -19.41
C VAL A 454 10.41 -17.33 -20.59
N PRO A 455 10.85 -18.32 -21.34
CA PRO A 455 11.76 -18.13 -22.45
C PRO A 455 11.25 -17.08 -23.46
N GLY A 456 12.07 -16.09 -23.76
CA GLY A 456 11.75 -15.03 -24.72
C GLY A 456 10.82 -13.93 -24.18
N THR A 457 10.28 -14.07 -22.95
CA THR A 457 9.36 -13.09 -22.37
C THR A 457 9.94 -12.41 -21.12
N GLY A 458 10.62 -13.15 -20.24
CA GLY A 458 11.20 -12.62 -19.02
C GLY A 458 10.85 -13.40 -17.75
N TRP A 459 11.06 -12.79 -16.61
CA TRP A 459 10.70 -13.33 -15.31
C TRP A 459 9.28 -12.91 -14.90
N PHE A 460 8.55 -13.83 -14.26
CA PHE A 460 7.23 -13.59 -13.68
C PHE A 460 7.16 -14.16 -12.26
N GLY A 461 6.60 -13.39 -11.33
CA GLY A 461 6.18 -13.89 -10.02
C GLY A 461 5.15 -15.00 -10.18
N THR A 462 5.05 -15.87 -9.18
CA THR A 462 4.06 -16.96 -9.15
C THR A 462 3.06 -16.79 -8.00
N ASP A 463 3.31 -15.85 -7.14
CA ASP A 463 2.52 -15.60 -5.95
C ASP A 463 1.62 -14.37 -6.12
N TYR A 464 0.48 -14.38 -5.45
CA TYR A 464 -0.31 -13.21 -5.14
C TYR A 464 0.06 -12.74 -3.74
N LEU A 465 0.06 -11.43 -3.51
CA LEU A 465 0.23 -10.87 -2.18
C LEU A 465 -1.06 -10.19 -1.72
N GLY A 466 -1.41 -10.39 -0.45
CA GLY A 466 -2.58 -9.72 0.14
C GLY A 466 -2.46 -8.20 0.11
N LEU A 467 -1.21 -7.69 0.24
CA LEU A 467 -0.88 -6.26 0.13
C LEU A 467 -1.01 -5.67 -1.28
N ASP A 468 -1.10 -6.51 -2.31
CA ASP A 468 -1.40 -6.11 -3.68
C ASP A 468 -2.89 -6.17 -3.97
N GLN A 469 -3.52 -7.31 -3.64
CA GLN A 469 -4.92 -7.55 -3.95
C GLN A 469 -5.84 -6.58 -3.19
N GLY A 470 -5.46 -6.18 -1.97
CA GLY A 470 -6.21 -5.24 -1.16
C GLY A 470 -6.35 -3.85 -1.78
N PRO A 471 -5.24 -3.16 -2.06
CA PRO A 471 -5.28 -1.87 -2.75
C PRO A 471 -5.96 -1.95 -4.12
N ILE A 472 -5.77 -3.05 -4.88
CA ILE A 472 -6.44 -3.24 -6.17
C ILE A 472 -7.97 -3.19 -5.99
N VAL A 473 -8.54 -4.06 -5.15
CA VAL A 473 -10.01 -4.13 -4.96
C VAL A 473 -10.57 -2.82 -4.40
N ALA A 474 -9.91 -2.24 -3.40
CA ALA A 474 -10.39 -1.04 -2.73
C ALA A 474 -10.31 0.20 -3.63
N MET A 475 -9.24 0.34 -4.42
CA MET A 475 -9.05 1.52 -5.27
C MET A 475 -9.85 1.44 -6.58
N ILE A 476 -10.14 0.26 -7.11
CA ILE A 476 -11.14 0.10 -8.17
C ILE A 476 -12.50 0.58 -7.68
N GLU A 477 -12.91 0.18 -6.47
CA GLU A 477 -14.19 0.58 -5.89
C GLU A 477 -14.24 2.08 -5.56
N ASN A 478 -13.17 2.63 -5.01
CA ASN A 478 -13.07 4.07 -4.77
C ASN A 478 -13.09 4.88 -6.09
N TYR A 479 -12.50 4.35 -7.16
CA TYR A 479 -12.58 4.95 -8.49
C TYR A 479 -14.01 4.94 -9.03
N ARG A 480 -14.76 3.86 -8.84
CA ARG A 480 -16.13 3.71 -9.32
C ARG A 480 -17.11 4.62 -8.60
N ASP A 481 -17.19 4.47 -7.29
CA ASP A 481 -18.28 5.04 -6.49
C ASP A 481 -17.83 5.75 -5.22
N ALA A 482 -16.51 5.83 -4.96
CA ALA A 482 -15.94 6.36 -3.72
C ALA A 482 -16.43 5.63 -2.45
N PHE A 483 -16.78 4.36 -2.57
CA PHE A 483 -17.52 3.61 -1.54
C PHE A 483 -16.76 3.52 -0.21
N VAL A 484 -15.49 3.09 -0.21
CA VAL A 484 -14.71 3.01 1.03
C VAL A 484 -14.50 4.40 1.62
N TRP A 485 -14.24 5.41 0.79
CA TRP A 485 -14.15 6.79 1.23
C TRP A 485 -15.43 7.29 1.90
N ASP A 486 -16.60 6.98 1.34
CA ASP A 486 -17.88 7.39 1.90
C ASP A 486 -18.20 6.70 3.24
N LEU A 487 -17.71 5.48 3.45
CA LEU A 487 -17.76 4.82 4.76
C LEU A 487 -16.87 5.54 5.78
N MET A 488 -15.63 5.85 5.40
CA MET A 488 -14.63 6.40 6.33
C MET A 488 -14.83 7.88 6.62
N ARG A 489 -15.45 8.65 5.73
CA ARG A 489 -15.87 10.05 5.97
C ARG A 489 -16.90 10.16 7.10
N LYS A 490 -17.65 9.11 7.40
CA LYS A 490 -18.63 9.03 8.49
C LYS A 490 -18.03 8.51 9.79
N ASN A 491 -16.82 7.93 9.75
CA ASN A 491 -16.21 7.34 10.93
C ASN A 491 -15.69 8.45 11.87
N PRO A 492 -16.20 8.55 13.13
CA PRO A 492 -15.87 9.66 14.01
C PRO A 492 -14.40 9.69 14.41
N TYR A 493 -13.73 8.56 14.45
CA TYR A 493 -12.31 8.46 14.81
C TYR A 493 -11.42 9.01 13.70
N VAL A 494 -11.71 8.67 12.44
CA VAL A 494 -10.99 9.21 11.28
C VAL A 494 -11.20 10.72 11.16
N VAL A 495 -12.45 11.19 11.30
CA VAL A 495 -12.78 12.63 11.29
C VAL A 495 -12.04 13.39 12.40
N SER A 496 -12.07 12.83 13.63
CA SER A 496 -11.33 13.42 14.77
C SER A 496 -9.83 13.44 14.51
N GLY A 497 -9.25 12.36 14.02
CA GLY A 497 -7.83 12.26 13.72
C GLY A 497 -7.38 13.28 12.68
N LEU A 498 -8.10 13.42 11.59
CA LEU A 498 -7.84 14.42 10.55
C LEU A 498 -7.90 15.86 11.10
N ARG A 499 -8.94 16.19 11.86
CA ARG A 499 -9.05 17.52 12.49
C ARG A 499 -7.89 17.80 13.44
N ARG A 500 -7.47 16.81 14.22
CA ARG A 500 -6.34 16.94 15.16
C ARG A 500 -4.98 16.98 14.45
N ALA A 501 -4.86 16.39 13.26
CA ALA A 501 -3.72 16.57 12.37
C ALA A 501 -3.69 17.93 11.66
N GLY A 502 -4.72 18.78 11.87
CA GLY A 502 -4.80 20.12 11.27
C GLY A 502 -5.40 20.16 9.88
N PHE A 503 -6.04 19.07 9.42
CA PHE A 503 -6.80 19.10 8.17
C PHE A 503 -8.06 19.94 8.30
N ALA A 504 -8.38 20.67 7.23
CA ALA A 504 -9.60 21.45 7.05
C ALA A 504 -9.99 21.50 5.57
N GLY A 505 -11.19 21.96 5.28
CA GLY A 505 -11.71 22.13 3.93
C GLY A 505 -12.60 20.99 3.44
N GLY A 506 -13.16 21.18 2.26
CA GLY A 506 -13.89 20.17 1.53
C GLY A 506 -15.03 19.48 2.31
N TRP A 507 -15.01 18.14 2.25
CA TRP A 507 -15.99 17.31 2.94
C TRP A 507 -15.83 17.34 4.48
N LEU A 508 -14.61 17.56 4.98
CA LEU A 508 -14.29 17.51 6.43
C LEU A 508 -14.97 18.62 7.22
N ASP A 509 -15.18 19.80 6.61
CA ASP A 509 -15.88 20.91 7.26
C ASP A 509 -17.38 20.62 7.48
N ARG A 510 -17.93 19.65 6.73
CA ARG A 510 -19.34 19.19 6.81
C ARG A 510 -19.50 17.86 7.54
N ALA A 511 -18.40 17.21 7.89
CA ALA A 511 -18.44 15.96 8.64
C ALA A 511 -18.93 16.20 10.09
N PRO A 512 -19.65 15.23 10.69
CA PRO A 512 -20.21 15.36 12.03
C PRO A 512 -19.15 15.55 13.13
#